data_6c4e2b44c5bbd2a1ff010452e3c72101
#
_entry.id   6c4e2b44c5bbd2a1ff010452e3c72101
#
_cell.length_a   1.000
_cell.length_b   1.000
_cell.length_c   1.000
_cell.angle_alpha   90.00
_cell.angle_beta   90.00
_cell.angle_gamma   90.00
#
_symmetry.space_group_name_H-M   'P 1'
#
loop_
_entity.id
_entity.type
_entity.pdbx_description
1 polymer ?
#
loop_
_entity_poly.entity_id
_entity_poly.type
_entity_poly.pdbx_seq_one_letter_code
_entity_poly.pdbx_strand_id
1 'polypeptide(L)'
;MTKGNGRMKKIVTLVFVLLTLLAAAASAESYTQADFEWAEAVQDQSALTLKEQAKYLDIVKQRQRGIALLAMGGADTPFQIASAAQLAELAQYVNAGDATFVSAHYVMTDDVNLSAYGNWTPIGTEDKPFRGVFDGQNHVVTGLKIDRAGEGYQGLFGYVSGLDNEHKAQLKNIVVQDAQIRARAEVGAVVGRYGQFTQGFVEPLENCA
;
A
#
# COMPACT_ATOMS: atom_id res chain seq x y z
N MET A 1 -23.22 16.88 49.55
CA MET A 1 -23.87 17.36 48.34
C MET A 1 -22.79 17.61 47.26
N THR A 2 -22.35 16.62 46.50
CA THR A 2 -21.44 16.80 45.34
C THR A 2 -21.46 15.57 44.43
N LYS A 3 -22.64 15.17 43.95
CA LYS A 3 -22.79 14.09 42.99
C LYS A 3 -23.21 14.53 41.56
N GLY A 4 -23.37 15.85 41.34
CA GLY A 4 -23.84 16.41 40.04
C GLY A 4 -22.78 16.71 38.98
N ASN A 5 -21.53 16.96 39.41
CA ASN A 5 -20.52 17.53 38.53
C ASN A 5 -19.83 16.51 37.57
N GLY A 6 -19.86 15.22 37.94
CA GLY A 6 -19.25 14.17 37.09
C GLY A 6 -20.12 13.75 35.92
N ARG A 7 -21.45 13.83 36.06
CA ARG A 7 -22.39 13.47 34.99
C ARG A 7 -22.49 14.55 33.92
N MET A 8 -22.46 15.83 34.33
CA MET A 8 -22.43 16.95 33.35
C MET A 8 -21.14 17.01 32.54
N LYS A 9 -19.98 16.74 33.17
CA LYS A 9 -18.71 16.67 32.43
C LYS A 9 -18.69 15.55 31.37
N LYS A 10 -19.24 14.37 31.72
CA LYS A 10 -19.33 13.25 30.75
C LYS A 10 -20.32 13.54 29.61
N ILE A 11 -21.42 14.21 29.88
CA ILE A 11 -22.40 14.59 28.84
C ILE A 11 -21.83 15.70 27.95
N VAL A 12 -21.12 16.69 28.48
CA VAL A 12 -20.47 17.75 27.69
C VAL A 12 -19.35 17.17 26.83
N THR A 13 -18.56 16.22 27.34
CA THR A 13 -17.51 15.54 26.55
C THR A 13 -18.12 14.68 25.43
N LEU A 14 -19.22 13.98 25.71
CA LEU A 14 -19.93 13.17 24.71
C LEU A 14 -20.57 14.03 23.62
N VAL A 15 -21.18 15.17 23.98
CA VAL A 15 -21.78 16.12 23.04
C VAL A 15 -20.70 16.85 22.23
N PHE A 16 -19.55 17.18 22.82
CA PHE A 16 -18.42 17.79 22.09
C PHE A 16 -17.79 16.81 21.09
N VAL A 17 -17.65 15.53 21.46
CA VAL A 17 -17.21 14.47 20.55
C VAL A 17 -18.23 14.24 19.43
N LEU A 18 -19.54 14.29 19.71
CA LEU A 18 -20.57 14.19 18.68
C LEU A 18 -20.61 15.41 17.74
N LEU A 19 -20.41 16.64 18.25
CA LEU A 19 -20.41 17.86 17.45
C LEU A 19 -19.14 18.03 16.61
N THR A 20 -17.99 17.53 17.07
CA THR A 20 -16.76 17.50 16.24
C THR A 20 -16.84 16.42 15.15
N LEU A 21 -17.56 15.33 15.39
CA LEU A 21 -17.89 14.33 14.36
C LEU A 21 -18.84 14.89 13.27
N LEU A 22 -19.78 15.79 13.63
CA LEU A 22 -20.68 16.40 12.65
C LEU A 22 -20.01 17.48 11.78
N ALA A 23 -19.01 18.20 12.30
CA ALA A 23 -18.33 19.29 11.55
C ALA A 23 -17.27 18.76 10.55
N ALA A 24 -16.82 17.50 10.69
CA ALA A 24 -15.90 16.87 9.76
C ALA A 24 -16.62 16.19 8.55
N ALA A 25 -17.95 16.14 8.56
CA ALA A 25 -18.78 15.44 7.57
C ALA A 25 -18.97 16.22 6.25
N ALA A 26 -18.33 17.36 6.05
CA ALA A 26 -18.59 18.21 4.89
C ALA A 26 -17.73 17.90 3.64
N SER A 27 -16.81 16.91 3.67
CA SER A 27 -15.97 16.57 2.50
C SER A 27 -15.37 15.15 2.47
N ALA A 28 -15.89 14.21 3.26
CA ALA A 28 -15.45 12.81 3.21
C ALA A 28 -16.66 11.90 3.04
N GLU A 29 -16.54 10.80 2.29
CA GLU A 29 -17.53 9.73 2.29
C GLU A 29 -17.89 9.41 3.74
N SER A 30 -19.17 9.57 4.09
CA SER A 30 -19.63 9.34 5.45
C SER A 30 -19.72 7.84 5.70
N TYR A 31 -18.82 7.29 6.49
CA TYR A 31 -18.92 5.90 6.92
C TYR A 31 -20.14 5.68 7.78
N THR A 32 -20.80 4.55 7.59
CA THR A 32 -21.97 4.13 8.37
C THR A 32 -21.55 3.53 9.72
N GLN A 33 -22.52 3.37 10.63
CA GLN A 33 -22.28 2.66 11.90
C GLN A 33 -21.74 1.23 11.65
N ALA A 34 -22.24 0.55 10.61
CA ALA A 34 -21.78 -0.77 10.21
C ALA A 34 -20.30 -0.78 9.76
N ASP A 35 -19.82 0.29 9.11
CA ASP A 35 -18.42 0.41 8.71
C ASP A 35 -17.50 0.54 9.96
N PHE A 36 -17.92 1.27 10.98
CA PHE A 36 -17.15 1.36 12.23
C PHE A 36 -17.15 0.04 12.99
N GLU A 37 -18.28 -0.67 13.05
CA GLU A 37 -18.38 -2.00 13.67
C GLU A 37 -17.51 -3.02 12.93
N TRP A 38 -17.49 -2.98 11.59
CA TRP A 38 -16.60 -3.80 10.78
C TRP A 38 -15.13 -3.51 11.11
N ALA A 39 -14.71 -2.25 11.17
CA ALA A 39 -13.33 -1.90 11.48
C ALA A 39 -12.92 -2.32 12.91
N GLU A 40 -13.85 -2.29 13.89
CA GLU A 40 -13.60 -2.80 15.23
C GLU A 40 -13.42 -4.33 15.27
N ALA A 41 -14.05 -5.06 14.36
CA ALA A 41 -13.99 -6.51 14.29
C ALA A 41 -12.71 -7.02 13.55
N VAL A 42 -11.99 -6.14 12.83
CA VAL A 42 -10.76 -6.52 12.13
C VAL A 42 -9.66 -6.80 13.15
N GLN A 43 -9.24 -8.05 13.23
CA GLN A 43 -8.13 -8.49 14.09
C GLN A 43 -6.80 -8.59 13.34
N ASP A 44 -6.86 -8.83 12.04
CA ASP A 44 -5.69 -9.00 11.18
C ASP A 44 -5.90 -8.31 9.83
N GLN A 45 -5.12 -7.27 9.57
CA GLN A 45 -5.17 -6.53 8.31
C GLN A 45 -4.62 -7.33 7.12
N SER A 46 -3.72 -8.28 7.36
CA SER A 46 -3.11 -9.07 6.29
C SER A 46 -4.12 -9.96 5.55
N ALA A 47 -5.25 -10.27 6.19
CA ALA A 47 -6.34 -11.01 5.58
C ALA A 47 -7.24 -10.17 4.65
N LEU A 48 -7.11 -8.84 4.68
CA LEU A 48 -7.91 -7.91 3.89
C LEU A 48 -7.32 -7.68 2.50
N THR A 49 -8.17 -7.43 1.51
CA THR A 49 -7.74 -6.86 0.22
C THR A 49 -7.14 -5.47 0.41
N LEU A 50 -6.37 -4.97 -0.55
CA LEU A 50 -5.77 -3.63 -0.45
C LEU A 50 -6.83 -2.52 -0.33
N LYS A 51 -7.98 -2.66 -0.98
CA LYS A 51 -9.10 -1.71 -0.82
C LYS A 51 -9.70 -1.74 0.58
N GLU A 52 -9.86 -2.92 1.15
CA GLU A 52 -10.35 -3.06 2.53
C GLU A 52 -9.35 -2.52 3.53
N GLN A 53 -8.04 -2.73 3.33
CA GLN A 53 -6.99 -2.11 4.13
C GLN A 53 -7.07 -0.57 4.05
N ALA A 54 -7.23 -0.01 2.85
CA ALA A 54 -7.40 1.42 2.67
C ALA A 54 -8.64 1.95 3.40
N LYS A 55 -9.79 1.27 3.26
CA LYS A 55 -11.03 1.61 3.98
C LYS A 55 -10.84 1.52 5.50
N TYR A 56 -10.25 0.44 6.01
CA TYR A 56 -9.97 0.25 7.42
C TYR A 56 -9.12 1.39 7.98
N LEU A 57 -8.00 1.70 7.32
CA LEU A 57 -7.11 2.76 7.76
C LEU A 57 -7.77 4.14 7.75
N ASP A 58 -8.65 4.43 6.78
CA ASP A 58 -9.40 5.69 6.76
C ASP A 58 -10.43 5.77 7.90
N ILE A 59 -11.14 4.69 8.20
CA ILE A 59 -12.06 4.61 9.35
C ILE A 59 -11.31 4.83 10.66
N VAL A 60 -10.17 4.16 10.86
CA VAL A 60 -9.33 4.33 12.06
C VAL A 60 -8.85 5.78 12.17
N LYS A 61 -8.42 6.39 11.07
CA LYS A 61 -8.00 7.77 10.97
C LYS A 61 -9.13 8.76 11.30
N GLN A 62 -10.35 8.53 10.82
CA GLN A 62 -11.51 9.36 11.18
C GLN A 62 -11.83 9.28 12.66
N ARG A 63 -11.66 8.12 13.28
CA ARG A 63 -11.78 7.97 14.74
C ARG A 63 -10.72 8.72 15.54
N GLN A 64 -9.49 8.78 15.01
CA GLN A 64 -8.34 9.41 15.66
C GLN A 64 -8.20 10.91 15.36
N ARG A 65 -9.12 11.53 14.64
CA ARG A 65 -9.08 12.96 14.25
C ARG A 65 -8.98 13.97 15.42
N GLY A 66 -8.73 13.48 16.64
CA GLY A 66 -8.24 14.29 17.77
C GLY A 66 -6.73 14.25 17.99
N ILE A 67 -5.99 13.34 17.31
CA ILE A 67 -4.56 13.11 17.55
C ILE A 67 -3.88 12.75 16.21
N ALA A 68 -3.09 13.66 15.67
CA ALA A 68 -2.11 13.53 14.58
C ALA A 68 -2.49 12.69 13.34
N LEU A 69 -2.47 13.35 12.17
CA LEU A 69 -2.63 12.79 10.83
C LEU A 69 -1.60 11.66 10.55
N LEU A 70 -1.97 10.41 10.77
CA LEU A 70 -1.24 9.29 10.18
C LEU A 70 -1.70 9.16 8.72
N ALA A 71 -0.79 9.35 7.76
CA ALA A 71 -1.08 9.16 6.35
C ALA A 71 -1.32 7.66 6.09
N MET A 72 -2.44 7.31 5.46
CA MET A 72 -2.73 5.95 5.00
C MET A 72 -1.64 5.47 4.05
N GLY A 73 -1.16 4.23 4.21
CA GLY A 73 -0.01 3.73 3.45
C GLY A 73 1.26 4.55 3.69
N GLY A 74 1.36 5.26 4.81
CA GLY A 74 2.59 5.91 5.25
C GLY A 74 3.56 4.93 5.93
N ALA A 75 4.73 5.42 6.31
CA ALA A 75 5.76 4.60 6.95
C ALA A 75 5.28 3.91 8.24
N ASP A 76 4.42 4.59 9.02
CA ASP A 76 3.91 4.07 10.29
C ASP A 76 2.70 3.12 10.14
N THR A 77 2.04 3.16 8.98
CA THR A 77 0.85 2.34 8.68
C THR A 77 0.90 1.82 7.24
N PRO A 78 1.89 0.98 6.88
CA PRO A 78 2.03 0.45 5.54
C PRO A 78 0.89 -0.51 5.20
N PHE A 79 0.55 -0.61 3.92
CA PHE A 79 -0.30 -1.69 3.43
C PHE A 79 0.41 -3.04 3.57
N GLN A 80 -0.33 -4.06 3.98
CA GLN A 80 0.19 -5.40 4.19
C GLN A 80 -0.07 -6.30 2.98
N ILE A 81 0.96 -7.01 2.55
CA ILE A 81 0.93 -7.97 1.45
C ILE A 81 1.24 -9.36 2.01
N ALA A 82 0.21 -10.18 2.16
CA ALA A 82 0.31 -11.57 2.63
C ALA A 82 -0.06 -12.58 1.56
N SER A 83 -0.45 -12.15 0.36
CA SER A 83 -0.94 -13.06 -0.67
C SER A 83 -0.64 -12.57 -2.09
N ALA A 84 -0.64 -13.54 -3.03
CA ALA A 84 -0.53 -13.26 -4.46
C ALA A 84 -1.69 -12.38 -4.98
N ALA A 85 -2.89 -12.51 -4.41
CA ALA A 85 -4.05 -11.70 -4.78
C ALA A 85 -3.82 -10.22 -4.45
N GLN A 86 -3.32 -9.90 -3.25
CA GLN A 86 -3.02 -8.53 -2.85
C GLN A 86 -1.88 -7.93 -3.69
N LEU A 87 -0.86 -8.73 -4.05
CA LEU A 87 0.21 -8.29 -4.93
C LEU A 87 -0.30 -8.00 -6.35
N ALA A 88 -1.25 -8.79 -6.85
CA ALA A 88 -1.90 -8.55 -8.13
C ALA A 88 -2.83 -7.32 -8.10
N GLU A 89 -3.54 -7.09 -7.00
CA GLU A 89 -4.30 -5.85 -6.78
C GLU A 89 -3.39 -4.63 -6.79
N LEU A 90 -2.22 -4.70 -6.13
CA LEU A 90 -1.22 -3.63 -6.17
C LEU A 90 -0.81 -3.32 -7.62
N ALA A 91 -0.51 -4.35 -8.41
CA ALA A 91 -0.18 -4.17 -9.83
C ALA A 91 -1.32 -3.49 -10.60
N GLN A 92 -2.56 -3.90 -10.37
CA GLN A 92 -3.73 -3.31 -11.00
C GLN A 92 -3.89 -1.82 -10.65
N TYR A 93 -3.81 -1.46 -9.37
CA TYR A 93 -4.02 -0.08 -8.92
C TYR A 93 -2.87 0.84 -9.35
N VAL A 94 -1.63 0.40 -9.21
CA VAL A 94 -0.46 1.18 -9.66
C VAL A 94 -0.51 1.41 -11.16
N ASN A 95 -0.79 0.39 -11.95
CA ASN A 95 -0.87 0.48 -13.40
C ASN A 95 -2.07 1.31 -13.89
N ALA A 96 -3.13 1.42 -13.09
CA ALA A 96 -4.22 2.37 -13.31
C ALA A 96 -3.85 3.81 -12.93
N GLY A 97 -2.81 4.01 -12.13
CA GLY A 97 -2.39 5.32 -11.60
C GLY A 97 -3.24 5.80 -10.44
N ASP A 98 -3.79 4.86 -9.64
CA ASP A 98 -4.58 5.19 -8.46
C ASP A 98 -3.71 5.91 -7.41
N ALA A 99 -4.09 7.15 -7.08
CA ALA A 99 -3.30 8.02 -6.21
C ALA A 99 -3.12 7.48 -4.77
N THR A 100 -4.04 6.62 -4.31
CA THR A 100 -3.94 5.99 -2.98
C THR A 100 -2.81 4.98 -2.94
N PHE A 101 -2.57 4.26 -4.05
CA PHE A 101 -1.70 3.09 -4.06
C PHE A 101 -0.34 3.33 -4.74
N VAL A 102 -0.26 4.31 -5.68
CA VAL A 102 0.93 4.50 -6.51
C VAL A 102 2.17 4.91 -5.72
N SER A 103 2.02 5.66 -4.62
CA SER A 103 3.10 6.22 -3.80
C SER A 103 3.05 5.81 -2.32
N ALA A 104 2.26 4.79 -1.99
CA ALA A 104 2.11 4.31 -0.62
C ALA A 104 3.28 3.41 -0.17
N HIS A 105 3.33 3.14 1.12
CA HIS A 105 4.25 2.19 1.73
C HIS A 105 3.60 0.82 1.84
N TYR A 106 4.37 -0.21 1.55
CA TYR A 106 3.95 -1.62 1.56
C TYR A 106 4.94 -2.45 2.34
N VAL A 107 4.45 -3.46 3.02
CA VAL A 107 5.25 -4.45 3.73
C VAL A 107 4.73 -5.85 3.42
N MET A 108 5.60 -6.78 3.04
CA MET A 108 5.22 -8.20 2.99
C MET A 108 5.15 -8.76 4.41
N THR A 109 4.12 -9.56 4.66
CA THR A 109 3.91 -10.23 5.95
C THR A 109 3.94 -11.75 5.81
N ASP A 110 4.02 -12.27 4.59
CA ASP A 110 4.10 -13.70 4.28
C ASP A 110 4.79 -13.94 2.93
N ASP A 111 5.23 -15.16 2.68
CA ASP A 111 5.75 -15.58 1.38
C ASP A 111 4.63 -15.63 0.33
N VAL A 112 4.95 -15.29 -0.92
CA VAL A 112 3.96 -15.17 -1.98
C VAL A 112 4.29 -16.08 -3.15
N ASN A 113 3.33 -16.92 -3.57
CA ASN A 113 3.47 -17.78 -4.73
C ASN A 113 2.60 -17.29 -5.90
N LEU A 114 3.25 -16.86 -6.98
CA LEU A 114 2.62 -16.32 -8.19
C LEU A 114 2.31 -17.35 -9.27
N SER A 115 2.56 -18.65 -9.04
CA SER A 115 2.40 -19.70 -10.06
C SER A 115 1.01 -19.74 -10.70
N ALA A 116 -0.04 -19.37 -9.94
CA ALA A 116 -1.41 -19.34 -10.44
C ALA A 116 -1.69 -18.19 -11.44
N TYR A 117 -0.81 -17.17 -11.52
CA TYR A 117 -1.01 -16.00 -12.37
C TYR A 117 -0.48 -16.17 -13.80
N GLY A 118 0.23 -17.25 -14.09
CA GLY A 118 0.70 -17.60 -15.42
C GLY A 118 1.66 -16.57 -16.02
N ASN A 119 1.13 -15.54 -16.67
CA ASN A 119 1.91 -14.45 -17.27
C ASN A 119 1.74 -13.18 -16.42
N TRP A 120 2.62 -12.99 -15.45
CA TRP A 120 2.56 -11.88 -14.50
C TRP A 120 2.55 -10.50 -15.19
N THR A 121 1.72 -9.60 -14.71
CA THR A 121 1.76 -8.19 -15.10
C THR A 121 2.61 -7.42 -14.11
N PRO A 122 3.77 -6.87 -14.51
CA PRO A 122 4.66 -6.14 -13.63
C PRO A 122 3.98 -4.96 -12.92
N ILE A 123 4.39 -4.69 -11.69
CA ILE A 123 3.93 -3.54 -10.91
C ILE A 123 4.65 -2.29 -11.43
N GLY A 124 3.90 -1.32 -11.95
CA GLY A 124 4.42 -0.10 -12.54
C GLY A 124 4.81 -0.25 -14.00
N THR A 125 4.44 0.75 -14.80
CA THR A 125 4.77 0.90 -16.22
C THR A 125 5.55 2.19 -16.45
N GLU A 126 6.02 2.43 -17.66
CA GLU A 126 6.73 3.67 -18.02
C GLU A 126 5.84 4.91 -17.76
N ASP A 127 4.56 4.84 -18.16
CA ASP A 127 3.60 5.93 -17.97
C ASP A 127 3.09 6.03 -16.51
N LYS A 128 3.08 4.92 -15.79
CA LYS A 128 2.54 4.78 -14.44
C LYS A 128 3.54 4.03 -13.55
N PRO A 129 4.70 4.63 -13.23
CA PRO A 129 5.70 3.97 -12.40
C PRO A 129 5.21 3.78 -10.96
N PHE A 130 5.69 2.73 -10.31
CA PHE A 130 5.58 2.63 -8.87
C PHE A 130 6.45 3.70 -8.21
N ARG A 131 5.89 4.47 -7.29
CA ARG A 131 6.52 5.64 -6.66
C ARG A 131 6.68 5.53 -5.15
N GLY A 132 6.21 4.42 -4.58
CA GLY A 132 6.16 4.19 -3.14
C GLY A 132 7.38 3.49 -2.58
N VAL A 133 7.24 3.00 -1.36
CA VAL A 133 8.22 2.17 -0.67
C VAL A 133 7.65 0.75 -0.55
N PHE A 134 8.40 -0.26 -0.98
CA PHE A 134 8.03 -1.66 -0.82
C PHE A 134 9.12 -2.40 -0.04
N ASP A 135 8.77 -2.89 1.14
CA ASP A 135 9.65 -3.67 2.01
C ASP A 135 9.20 -5.14 1.99
N GLY A 136 9.98 -6.01 1.38
CA GLY A 136 9.72 -7.44 1.33
C GLY A 136 9.92 -8.18 2.64
N GLN A 137 10.51 -7.55 3.66
CA GLN A 137 10.83 -8.17 4.98
C GLN A 137 11.58 -9.51 4.87
N ASN A 138 12.30 -9.73 3.77
CA ASN A 138 12.95 -10.99 3.38
C ASN A 138 11.98 -12.17 3.11
N HIS A 139 10.69 -11.90 2.97
CA HIS A 139 9.76 -12.88 2.45
C HIS A 139 10.04 -13.18 0.98
N VAL A 140 9.73 -14.40 0.57
CA VAL A 140 10.08 -14.92 -0.74
C VAL A 140 8.89 -14.83 -1.70
N VAL A 141 9.13 -14.29 -2.89
CA VAL A 141 8.20 -14.38 -4.02
C VAL A 141 8.66 -15.50 -4.95
N THR A 142 7.81 -16.50 -5.15
CA THR A 142 8.08 -17.66 -6.02
C THR A 142 7.13 -17.71 -7.20
N GLY A 143 7.48 -18.53 -8.22
CA GLY A 143 6.60 -18.80 -9.35
C GLY A 143 6.35 -17.61 -10.29
N LEU A 144 7.22 -16.58 -10.25
CA LEU A 144 7.15 -15.44 -11.16
C LEU A 144 7.41 -15.92 -12.59
N LYS A 145 6.41 -15.80 -13.45
CA LYS A 145 6.52 -16.12 -14.87
C LYS A 145 6.06 -14.95 -15.73
N ILE A 146 6.90 -14.53 -16.67
CA ILE A 146 6.62 -13.47 -17.65
C ILE A 146 7.02 -13.96 -19.03
N ASP A 147 6.09 -13.95 -19.98
CA ASP A 147 6.36 -14.22 -21.39
C ASP A 147 5.82 -13.05 -22.24
N ARG A 148 6.67 -12.04 -22.43
CA ARG A 148 6.39 -10.78 -23.14
C ARG A 148 7.56 -10.38 -24.03
N ALA A 149 7.91 -11.24 -24.98
CA ALA A 149 9.10 -11.10 -25.82
C ALA A 149 9.21 -9.75 -26.59
N GLY A 150 8.11 -9.04 -26.78
CA GLY A 150 8.06 -7.72 -27.45
C GLY A 150 8.14 -6.52 -26.50
N GLU A 151 8.06 -6.74 -25.20
CA GLU A 151 7.95 -5.68 -24.19
C GLU A 151 9.25 -5.52 -23.39
N GLY A 152 9.52 -4.30 -22.91
CA GLY A 152 10.57 -3.99 -21.94
C GLY A 152 9.98 -3.84 -20.52
N TYR A 153 10.84 -3.49 -19.56
CA TYR A 153 10.46 -3.22 -18.17
C TYR A 153 9.77 -4.42 -17.50
N GLN A 154 10.40 -5.59 -17.54
CA GLN A 154 9.81 -6.83 -17.06
C GLN A 154 10.50 -7.33 -15.79
N GLY A 155 9.70 -7.65 -14.78
CA GLY A 155 10.10 -8.15 -13.46
C GLY A 155 8.90 -8.26 -12.52
N LEU A 156 9.13 -8.50 -11.25
CA LEU A 156 8.07 -8.33 -10.24
C LEU A 156 7.52 -6.90 -10.30
N PHE A 157 8.43 -5.92 -10.28
CA PHE A 157 8.17 -4.53 -10.65
C PHE A 157 8.66 -4.27 -12.07
N GLY A 158 7.85 -3.56 -12.86
CA GLY A 158 8.22 -3.15 -14.21
C GLY A 158 9.08 -1.90 -14.20
N TYR A 159 8.51 -0.81 -13.75
CA TYR A 159 9.17 0.48 -13.65
C TYR A 159 8.93 1.13 -12.29
N VAL A 160 10.02 1.54 -11.64
CA VAL A 160 10.02 2.18 -10.31
C VAL A 160 10.75 3.51 -10.42
N SER A 161 10.09 4.60 -10.02
CA SER A 161 10.68 5.94 -10.00
C SER A 161 9.89 6.85 -9.07
N GLY A 162 10.52 7.46 -8.10
CA GLY A 162 9.91 8.46 -7.23
C GLY A 162 9.44 9.71 -7.99
N LEU A 163 8.83 10.62 -7.28
CA LEU A 163 8.30 11.86 -7.85
C LEU A 163 9.38 12.95 -7.93
N ASP A 164 10.14 13.10 -6.86
CA ASP A 164 11.21 14.11 -6.69
C ASP A 164 12.22 13.65 -5.61
N ASN A 165 13.12 14.52 -5.21
CA ASN A 165 14.15 14.23 -4.20
C ASN A 165 13.61 14.05 -2.78
N GLU A 166 12.41 14.55 -2.49
CA GLU A 166 11.76 14.41 -1.18
C GLU A 166 10.85 13.17 -1.14
N HIS A 167 10.34 12.75 -2.30
CA HIS A 167 9.43 11.62 -2.48
C HIS A 167 10.07 10.54 -3.36
N LYS A 168 11.11 9.91 -2.83
CA LYS A 168 11.85 8.85 -3.51
C LYS A 168 11.13 7.51 -3.37
N ALA A 169 11.13 6.73 -4.44
CA ALA A 169 10.72 5.34 -4.38
C ALA A 169 11.83 4.46 -3.80
N GLN A 170 11.45 3.38 -3.11
CA GLN A 170 12.39 2.40 -2.58
C GLN A 170 11.86 0.98 -2.70
N LEU A 171 12.74 0.06 -3.11
CA LEU A 171 12.55 -1.38 -2.99
C LEU A 171 13.62 -1.94 -2.07
N LYS A 172 13.20 -2.71 -1.07
CA LYS A 172 14.13 -3.32 -0.11
C LYS A 172 13.67 -4.69 0.40
N ASN A 173 14.64 -5.51 0.80
CA ASN A 173 14.42 -6.82 1.43
C ASN A 173 13.50 -7.74 0.60
N ILE A 174 13.62 -7.72 -0.73
CA ILE A 174 12.77 -8.52 -1.65
C ILE A 174 13.59 -9.69 -2.17
N VAL A 175 13.08 -10.89 -1.98
CA VAL A 175 13.68 -12.12 -2.51
C VAL A 175 12.75 -12.73 -3.55
N VAL A 176 13.23 -12.88 -4.80
CA VAL A 176 12.49 -13.54 -5.88
C VAL A 176 13.23 -14.82 -6.28
N GLN A 177 12.56 -15.96 -6.16
CA GLN A 177 13.14 -17.26 -6.51
C GLN A 177 12.42 -17.89 -7.71
N ASP A 178 13.18 -18.64 -8.51
CA ASP A 178 12.67 -19.42 -9.65
C ASP A 178 11.91 -18.59 -10.69
N ALA A 179 12.32 -17.33 -10.91
CA ALA A 179 11.72 -16.45 -11.89
C ALA A 179 12.01 -16.95 -13.33
N GLN A 180 10.99 -16.98 -14.18
CA GLN A 180 11.05 -17.31 -15.58
C GLN A 180 10.59 -16.10 -16.42
N ILE A 181 11.53 -15.34 -16.95
CA ILE A 181 11.21 -14.08 -17.66
C ILE A 181 11.74 -14.14 -19.08
N ARG A 182 10.83 -13.95 -20.06
CA ARG A 182 11.14 -13.74 -21.46
C ARG A 182 10.61 -12.39 -21.88
N ALA A 183 11.52 -11.48 -22.23
CA ALA A 183 11.18 -10.10 -22.56
C ALA A 183 12.17 -9.55 -23.60
N ARG A 184 11.94 -8.32 -24.09
CA ARG A 184 12.79 -7.66 -25.09
C ARG A 184 14.02 -7.00 -24.45
N ALA A 185 13.81 -6.22 -23.39
CA ALA A 185 14.84 -5.39 -22.77
C ALA A 185 14.46 -5.01 -21.34
N GLU A 186 15.41 -4.53 -20.54
CA GLU A 186 15.20 -4.03 -19.19
C GLU A 186 14.49 -5.06 -18.31
N VAL A 187 15.20 -6.16 -18.06
CA VAL A 187 14.69 -7.35 -17.39
C VAL A 187 15.43 -7.56 -16.08
N GLY A 188 14.69 -7.82 -15.03
CA GLY A 188 15.23 -8.23 -13.73
C GLY A 188 14.19 -9.01 -12.94
N ALA A 189 14.61 -9.94 -12.09
CA ALA A 189 13.65 -10.69 -11.27
C ALA A 189 12.85 -9.77 -10.34
N VAL A 190 13.51 -8.85 -9.66
CA VAL A 190 12.87 -7.89 -8.76
C VAL A 190 12.31 -6.70 -9.55
N VAL A 191 13.10 -6.07 -10.41
CA VAL A 191 12.69 -4.87 -11.14
C VAL A 191 13.30 -4.81 -12.54
N GLY A 192 12.49 -4.48 -13.55
CA GLY A 192 12.93 -4.25 -14.92
C GLY A 192 13.71 -2.95 -15.02
N ARG A 193 13.18 -1.85 -14.49
CA ARG A 193 13.83 -0.55 -14.49
C ARG A 193 13.67 0.18 -13.17
N TYR A 194 14.79 0.65 -12.62
CA TYR A 194 14.87 1.34 -11.35
C TYR A 194 15.49 2.73 -11.53
N GLY A 195 14.67 3.79 -11.32
CA GLY A 195 15.06 5.18 -11.52
C GLY A 195 15.01 5.65 -12.99
N GLN A 196 15.15 6.95 -13.19
CA GLN A 196 15.21 7.60 -14.50
C GLN A 196 16.66 7.79 -14.97
N PHE A 197 16.87 7.89 -16.28
CA PHE A 197 18.22 8.07 -16.86
C PHE A 197 18.91 9.37 -16.43
N THR A 198 18.15 10.43 -16.14
CA THR A 198 18.70 11.77 -15.90
C THR A 198 18.53 12.26 -14.46
N GLN A 199 17.55 11.75 -13.73
CA GLN A 199 17.29 12.08 -12.32
C GLN A 199 16.68 10.85 -11.68
N GLY A 200 17.48 10.08 -10.94
CA GLY A 200 16.99 8.92 -10.22
C GLY A 200 16.35 9.33 -8.90
N PHE A 201 15.04 9.53 -8.89
CA PHE A 201 14.29 9.74 -7.64
C PHE A 201 14.01 8.39 -6.94
N VAL A 202 15.07 7.65 -6.65
CA VAL A 202 14.98 6.38 -5.93
C VAL A 202 16.03 6.32 -4.83
N GLU A 203 15.72 5.67 -3.73
CA GLU A 203 16.73 5.23 -2.78
C GLU A 203 17.45 3.99 -3.34
N PRO A 204 18.68 3.68 -2.91
CA PRO A 204 19.37 2.48 -3.36
C PRO A 204 18.51 1.22 -3.16
N LEU A 205 18.64 0.26 -4.11
CA LEU A 205 18.13 -1.10 -3.89
C LEU A 205 18.86 -1.72 -2.70
N GLU A 206 18.10 -2.21 -1.73
CA GLU A 206 18.65 -2.75 -0.50
C GLU A 206 18.21 -4.21 -0.32
N ASN A 207 19.17 -5.13 -0.14
CA ASN A 207 18.93 -6.56 0.12
C ASN A 207 17.90 -7.19 -0.84
N CYS A 208 18.01 -6.91 -2.15
CA CYS A 208 17.14 -7.49 -3.18
C CYS A 208 17.89 -8.57 -3.96
N ALA A 209 17.30 -9.78 -4.11
CA ALA A 209 17.87 -10.95 -4.76
C ALA A 209 16.84 -11.72 -5.60
#